data_7a6ea2fefac22f428b5837baa659f0ce
#
_entry.id   7a6ea2fefac22f428b5837baa659f0ce
#
_cell.length_a   1.000
_cell.length_b   1.000
_cell.length_c   1.000
_cell.angle_alpha   90.00
_cell.angle_beta   90.00
_cell.angle_gamma   90.00
#
_symmetry.space_group_name_H-M   'P 1'
#
loop_
_entity.id
_entity.type
_entity.pdbx_description
1 polymer ?
#
loop_
_entity_poly.entity_id
_entity_poly.type
_entity_poly.pdbx_seq_one_letter_code
_entity_poly.pdbx_strand_id
1 'polypeptide(L)'
;MAIEVFDDLVPMKIRNFIYSFAVNSKYKIVGWNDRNDLELVDKHDLHSPWSYEDLENSKIVPYVKEALKKSKHFNSYTMNDFASCNINAVKPNDHYYTHSHLDGIISILYYINMEWQHNWAGETIFYKENMKDINFTSSFVPGRFILFEDEPHTIRPQSFIGPAYRFTMALFLEKKKGEK
;
A
#
# COMPACT_ATOMS: atom_id res chain seq x y z
N MET A 1 -8.31 6.86 -15.20
CA MET A 1 -7.15 6.37 -14.41
C MET A 1 -6.68 7.50 -13.51
N ALA A 2 -6.87 7.36 -12.20
CA ALA A 2 -6.50 8.38 -11.24
C ALA A 2 -5.50 7.80 -10.23
N ILE A 3 -4.26 8.30 -10.28
CA ILE A 3 -3.23 8.02 -9.28
C ILE A 3 -2.83 9.35 -8.67
N GLU A 4 -2.93 9.48 -7.35
CA GLU A 4 -2.54 10.68 -6.62
C GLU A 4 -1.49 10.37 -5.57
N VAL A 5 -0.50 11.24 -5.46
CA VAL A 5 0.65 11.08 -4.56
C VAL A 5 0.71 12.26 -3.60
N PHE A 6 0.89 11.96 -2.32
CA PHE A 6 1.02 12.98 -1.27
C PHE A 6 2.24 12.68 -0.41
N ASP A 7 3.17 13.64 -0.37
CA ASP A 7 4.36 13.61 0.47
C ASP A 7 4.17 14.54 1.68
N ASP A 8 4.99 14.34 2.70
CA ASP A 8 5.17 15.23 3.85
C ASP A 8 3.90 15.52 4.70
N LEU A 9 2.87 14.67 4.59
CA LEU A 9 1.68 14.80 5.43
C LEU A 9 1.93 14.36 6.88
N VAL A 10 2.78 13.35 7.09
CA VAL A 10 2.99 12.71 8.39
C VAL A 10 4.26 13.23 9.04
N PRO A 11 4.18 13.91 10.20
CA PRO A 11 5.36 14.38 10.93
C PRO A 11 6.29 13.24 11.35
N MET A 12 7.60 13.48 11.38
CA MET A 12 8.63 12.50 11.70
C MET A 12 8.35 11.71 12.99
N LYS A 13 7.91 12.39 14.06
CA LYS A 13 7.54 11.74 15.33
C LYS A 13 6.45 10.68 15.16
N ILE A 14 5.46 10.97 14.33
CA ILE A 14 4.34 10.04 14.05
C ILE A 14 4.81 8.93 13.12
N ARG A 15 5.65 9.23 12.13
CA ARG A 15 6.26 8.20 11.26
C ARG A 15 7.04 7.17 12.08
N ASN A 16 7.86 7.61 13.03
CA ASN A 16 8.57 6.73 13.98
C ASN A 16 7.60 5.84 14.76
N PHE A 17 6.48 6.41 15.21
CA PHE A 17 5.47 5.65 15.96
C PHE A 17 4.81 4.58 15.06
N ILE A 18 4.39 4.95 13.85
CA ILE A 18 3.78 4.02 12.87
C ILE A 18 4.78 2.90 12.51
N TYR A 19 6.04 3.25 12.26
CA TYR A 19 7.08 2.28 11.95
C TYR A 19 7.28 1.29 13.11
N SER A 20 7.40 1.78 14.34
CA SER A 20 7.52 0.94 15.54
C SER A 20 6.30 0.03 15.73
N PHE A 21 5.09 0.56 15.47
CA PHE A 21 3.86 -0.21 15.56
C PHE A 21 3.83 -1.33 14.50
N ALA A 22 4.19 -1.01 13.25
CA ALA A 22 4.25 -1.98 12.15
C ALA A 22 5.29 -3.08 12.41
N VAL A 23 6.52 -2.73 12.83
CA VAL A 23 7.59 -3.71 13.10
C VAL A 23 7.21 -4.68 14.22
N ASN A 24 6.44 -4.24 15.21
CA ASN A 24 5.97 -5.06 16.33
C ASN A 24 4.64 -5.77 16.06
N SER A 25 4.05 -5.61 14.89
CA SER A 25 2.80 -6.29 14.52
C SER A 25 3.00 -7.80 14.34
N LYS A 26 1.90 -8.56 14.46
CA LYS A 26 1.91 -10.01 14.26
C LYS A 26 1.73 -10.31 12.78
N TYR A 27 2.79 -10.76 12.13
CA TYR A 27 2.76 -11.18 10.74
C TYR A 27 2.33 -12.62 10.57
N LYS A 28 1.56 -12.88 9.51
CA LYS A 28 1.20 -14.21 9.04
C LYS A 28 1.76 -14.40 7.65
N ILE A 29 2.13 -15.64 7.34
CA ILE A 29 2.44 -16.05 5.98
C ILE A 29 1.11 -16.23 5.26
N VAL A 30 0.91 -15.50 4.17
CA VAL A 30 -0.29 -15.60 3.32
C VAL A 30 0.14 -16.12 1.95
N GLY A 31 -0.41 -17.26 1.57
CA GLY A 31 -0.25 -17.79 0.21
C GLY A 31 -1.19 -17.05 -0.74
N TRP A 32 -0.66 -16.58 -1.86
CA TRP A 32 -1.46 -16.04 -2.95
C TRP A 32 -1.89 -17.18 -3.87
N ASN A 33 -3.17 -17.50 -3.88
CA ASN A 33 -3.75 -18.31 -4.92
C ASN A 33 -4.27 -17.36 -6.00
N ASP A 34 -3.47 -17.07 -7.00
CA ASP A 34 -4.03 -16.50 -8.22
C ASP A 34 -4.84 -17.62 -8.90
N ARG A 35 -6.15 -17.41 -9.01
CA ARG A 35 -7.08 -18.39 -9.60
C ARG A 35 -6.81 -18.65 -11.08
N ASN A 36 -5.98 -17.84 -11.71
CA ASN A 36 -5.69 -17.91 -13.14
C ASN A 36 -4.32 -18.52 -13.47
N ASP A 37 -3.44 -18.69 -12.50
CA ASP A 37 -2.06 -19.17 -12.72
C ASP A 37 -1.63 -20.16 -11.64
N LEU A 38 -2.13 -21.39 -11.74
CA LEU A 38 -1.86 -22.49 -10.80
C LEU A 38 -0.38 -22.90 -10.72
N GLU A 39 0.46 -22.49 -11.65
CA GLU A 39 1.90 -22.85 -11.70
C GLU A 39 2.80 -21.93 -10.87
N LEU A 40 2.27 -20.83 -10.35
CA LEU A 40 3.06 -19.81 -9.64
C LEU A 40 2.77 -19.76 -8.12
N VAL A 41 2.23 -20.80 -7.57
CA VAL A 41 1.50 -20.89 -6.30
C VAL A 41 2.35 -20.78 -5.01
N ASP A 42 3.67 -20.79 -5.07
CA ASP A 42 4.50 -20.87 -3.85
C ASP A 42 5.04 -19.52 -3.34
N LYS A 43 4.30 -18.41 -3.52
CA LYS A 43 4.69 -17.14 -2.93
C LYS A 43 3.98 -16.89 -1.62
N HIS A 44 4.78 -16.78 -0.58
CA HIS A 44 4.36 -16.48 0.77
C HIS A 44 4.78 -15.06 1.12
N ASP A 45 3.80 -14.17 1.23
CA ASP A 45 4.02 -12.81 1.70
C ASP A 45 3.74 -12.71 3.21
N LEU A 46 4.50 -11.85 3.88
CA LEU A 46 4.27 -11.54 5.27
C LEU A 46 3.25 -10.41 5.38
N HIS A 47 2.05 -10.74 5.85
CA HIS A 47 0.97 -9.78 6.07
C HIS A 47 0.61 -9.68 7.55
N SER A 48 0.33 -8.49 8.00
CA SER A 48 -0.31 -8.21 9.28
C SER A 48 -1.63 -7.49 9.01
N PRO A 49 -2.79 -8.15 9.16
CA PRO A 49 -4.07 -7.46 9.05
C PRO A 49 -4.24 -6.49 10.21
N TRP A 50 -4.58 -5.24 9.90
CA TRP A 50 -4.90 -4.21 10.89
C TRP A 50 -6.40 -3.93 10.87
N SER A 51 -7.00 -4.02 12.05
CA SER A 51 -8.36 -3.55 12.28
C SER A 51 -8.43 -2.01 12.21
N TYR A 52 -9.64 -1.47 12.22
CA TYR A 52 -9.81 -0.01 12.34
C TYR A 52 -9.22 0.53 13.65
N GLU A 53 -9.33 -0.24 14.74
CA GLU A 53 -8.72 0.09 16.04
C GLU A 53 -7.18 0.12 15.96
N ASP A 54 -6.55 -0.82 15.23
CA ASP A 54 -5.11 -0.81 15.01
C ASP A 54 -4.68 0.44 14.23
N LEU A 55 -5.46 0.86 13.23
CA LEU A 55 -5.22 2.11 12.50
C LEU A 55 -5.28 3.34 13.43
N GLU A 56 -6.29 3.42 14.29
CA GLU A 56 -6.40 4.51 15.27
C GLU A 56 -5.24 4.49 16.26
N ASN A 57 -4.89 3.31 16.78
CA ASN A 57 -3.77 3.12 17.69
C ASN A 57 -2.43 3.47 17.04
N SER A 58 -2.25 3.21 15.75
CA SER A 58 -1.06 3.59 14.99
C SER A 58 -0.90 5.10 14.76
N LYS A 59 -1.94 5.89 15.04
CA LYS A 59 -2.02 7.35 14.81
C LYS A 59 -2.00 7.78 13.33
N ILE A 60 -2.22 6.87 12.38
CA ILE A 60 -2.20 7.18 10.95
C ILE A 60 -3.51 7.83 10.47
N VAL A 61 -4.64 7.54 11.09
CA VAL A 61 -5.99 7.93 10.64
C VAL A 61 -6.14 9.43 10.33
N PRO A 62 -5.64 10.39 11.12
CA PRO A 62 -5.75 11.81 10.81
C PRO A 62 -5.08 12.18 9.47
N TYR A 63 -3.99 11.50 9.13
CA TYR A 63 -3.22 11.76 7.90
C TYR A 63 -3.84 11.10 6.67
N VAL A 64 -4.47 9.94 6.83
CA VAL A 64 -5.32 9.35 5.79
C VAL A 64 -6.48 10.29 5.46
N LYS A 65 -7.18 10.83 6.48
CA LYS A 65 -8.24 11.83 6.30
C LYS A 65 -7.74 13.07 5.58
N GLU A 66 -6.54 13.54 5.90
CA GLU A 66 -5.94 14.71 5.24
C GLU A 66 -5.59 14.42 3.78
N ALA A 67 -5.04 13.22 3.46
CA ALA A 67 -4.78 12.81 2.09
C ALA A 67 -6.06 12.75 1.26
N LEU A 68 -7.12 12.13 1.79
CA LEU A 68 -8.44 12.08 1.14
C LEU A 68 -9.00 13.48 0.91
N LYS A 69 -8.95 14.37 1.91
CA LYS A 69 -9.42 15.74 1.80
C LYS A 69 -8.69 16.55 0.70
N LYS A 70 -7.38 16.30 0.53
CA LYS A 70 -6.56 16.96 -0.50
C LYS A 70 -6.72 16.33 -1.88
N SER A 71 -7.25 15.13 -1.97
CA SER A 71 -7.45 14.42 -3.23
C SER A 71 -8.45 15.14 -4.11
N LYS A 72 -8.20 15.16 -5.42
CA LYS A 72 -9.13 15.68 -6.43
C LYS A 72 -10.15 14.62 -6.84
N HIS A 73 -9.74 13.35 -6.86
CA HIS A 73 -10.56 12.24 -7.36
C HIS A 73 -11.22 11.43 -6.25
N PHE A 74 -10.59 11.36 -5.06
CA PHE A 74 -11.01 10.47 -3.97
C PHE A 74 -11.55 11.20 -2.73
N ASN A 75 -11.79 12.51 -2.80
CA ASN A 75 -12.27 13.32 -1.67
C ASN A 75 -13.69 13.00 -1.20
N SER A 76 -14.44 12.20 -1.95
CA SER A 76 -15.75 11.68 -1.55
C SER A 76 -15.67 10.47 -0.63
N TYR A 77 -14.50 9.81 -0.52
CA TYR A 77 -14.29 8.71 0.39
C TYR A 77 -13.92 9.21 1.78
N THR A 78 -14.30 8.44 2.77
CA THR A 78 -14.03 8.73 4.19
C THR A 78 -13.61 7.46 4.92
N MET A 79 -13.15 7.58 6.17
CA MET A 79 -12.84 6.41 6.99
C MET A 79 -14.07 5.59 7.39
N ASN A 80 -15.31 6.09 7.15
CA ASN A 80 -16.53 5.28 7.32
C ASN A 80 -16.67 4.22 6.22
N ASP A 81 -15.98 4.41 5.09
CA ASP A 81 -15.94 3.47 3.98
C ASP A 81 -14.85 2.37 4.17
N PHE A 82 -14.27 2.26 5.37
CA PHE A 82 -13.23 1.28 5.69
C PHE A 82 -13.68 -0.15 5.38
N ALA A 83 -12.93 -0.83 4.51
CA ALA A 83 -13.14 -2.21 4.14
C ALA A 83 -12.10 -3.14 4.80
N SER A 84 -10.82 -2.85 4.60
CA SER A 84 -9.73 -3.62 5.19
C SER A 84 -8.42 -2.86 5.18
N CYS A 85 -7.45 -3.35 5.98
CA CYS A 85 -6.08 -2.85 5.97
C CYS A 85 -5.08 -3.99 6.23
N ASN A 86 -3.98 -3.97 5.50
CA ASN A 86 -2.87 -4.88 5.71
C ASN A 86 -1.53 -4.13 5.74
N ILE A 87 -0.65 -4.55 6.63
CA ILE A 87 0.76 -4.18 6.55
C ILE A 87 1.50 -5.31 5.84
N ASN A 88 2.14 -4.98 4.74
CA ASN A 88 2.93 -5.90 3.97
C ASN A 88 4.41 -5.72 4.31
N ALA A 89 5.10 -6.83 4.62
CA ALA A 89 6.54 -6.87 4.86
C ALA A 89 7.21 -7.70 3.78
N VAL A 90 7.81 -7.02 2.81
CA VAL A 90 8.43 -7.63 1.62
C VAL A 90 9.94 -7.73 1.83
N LYS A 91 10.52 -8.91 1.59
CA LYS A 91 11.96 -9.14 1.69
C LYS A 91 12.69 -8.70 0.41
N PRO A 92 14.03 -8.55 0.47
CA PRO A 92 14.84 -8.40 -0.73
C PRO A 92 14.58 -9.52 -1.74
N ASN A 93 14.50 -9.16 -3.02
CA ASN A 93 14.17 -10.00 -4.18
C ASN A 93 12.76 -10.64 -4.20
N ASP A 94 11.95 -10.45 -3.18
CA ASP A 94 10.53 -10.78 -3.31
C ASP A 94 9.85 -9.76 -4.24
N HIS A 95 8.91 -10.23 -5.03
CA HIS A 95 8.10 -9.39 -5.89
C HIS A 95 6.64 -9.83 -5.83
N TYR A 96 5.75 -8.87 -6.04
CA TYR A 96 4.33 -9.12 -6.19
C TYR A 96 4.00 -9.31 -7.66
N TYR A 97 3.04 -10.20 -7.95
CA TYR A 97 2.45 -10.25 -9.28
C TYR A 97 1.74 -8.94 -9.58
N THR A 98 1.71 -8.61 -10.87
CA THR A 98 0.84 -7.53 -11.32
C THR A 98 -0.60 -7.94 -11.10
N HIS A 99 -1.32 -7.13 -10.35
CA HIS A 99 -2.73 -7.34 -10.01
C HIS A 99 -3.45 -6.00 -9.98
N SER A 100 -4.77 -6.04 -10.06
CA SER A 100 -5.65 -4.92 -9.79
C SER A 100 -6.64 -5.28 -8.69
N HIS A 101 -7.31 -4.30 -8.15
CA HIS A 101 -8.34 -4.49 -7.15
C HIS A 101 -9.73 -4.43 -7.80
N LEU A 102 -10.77 -4.73 -7.04
CA LEU A 102 -12.15 -4.67 -7.54
C LEU A 102 -12.56 -3.22 -7.81
N ASP A 103 -13.35 -3.03 -8.86
CA ASP A 103 -13.97 -1.76 -9.21
C ASP A 103 -14.80 -1.19 -8.04
N GLY A 104 -14.68 0.10 -7.78
CA GLY A 104 -15.34 0.77 -6.66
C GLY A 104 -14.61 0.71 -5.32
N ILE A 105 -13.41 0.10 -5.29
CA ILE A 105 -12.53 0.08 -4.12
C ILE A 105 -11.34 0.99 -4.38
N ILE A 106 -11.12 2.00 -3.54
CA ILE A 106 -9.88 2.75 -3.57
C ILE A 106 -8.82 2.11 -2.69
N SER A 107 -7.61 2.14 -3.19
CA SER A 107 -6.41 1.70 -2.48
C SER A 107 -5.60 2.90 -2.01
N ILE A 108 -5.21 2.87 -0.75
CA ILE A 108 -4.35 3.86 -0.14
C ILE A 108 -3.08 3.14 0.33
N LEU A 109 -1.98 3.32 -0.39
CA LEU A 109 -0.68 2.85 0.05
C LEU A 109 0.01 3.91 0.90
N TYR A 110 0.69 3.48 1.95
CA TYR A 110 1.58 4.32 2.75
C TYR A 110 2.92 3.62 2.96
N TYR A 111 4.01 4.30 2.63
CA TYR A 111 5.36 3.77 2.76
C TYR A 111 5.91 4.00 4.16
N ILE A 112 6.07 2.92 4.93
CA ILE A 112 6.27 2.97 6.38
C ILE A 112 7.74 3.12 6.77
N ASN A 113 8.70 2.55 6.01
CA ASN A 113 10.12 2.64 6.36
C ASN A 113 10.55 4.08 6.64
N MET A 114 11.49 4.25 7.57
CA MET A 114 11.96 5.57 7.98
C MET A 114 12.99 6.16 7.02
N GLU A 115 13.76 5.28 6.37
CA GLU A 115 14.80 5.62 5.41
C GLU A 115 14.67 4.74 4.18
N TRP A 116 15.00 5.29 3.02
CA TRP A 116 15.09 4.56 1.76
C TRP A 116 16.05 5.26 0.80
N GLN A 117 16.95 4.50 0.18
CA GLN A 117 17.87 5.01 -0.82
C GLN A 117 17.40 4.61 -2.21
N HIS A 118 17.61 5.47 -3.21
CA HIS A 118 17.15 5.24 -4.59
C HIS A 118 17.68 3.95 -5.22
N ASN A 119 18.88 3.51 -4.83
CA ASN A 119 19.50 2.28 -5.34
C ASN A 119 19.01 0.99 -4.63
N TRP A 120 18.10 1.11 -3.66
CA TRP A 120 17.47 -0.04 -3.03
C TRP A 120 16.26 -0.57 -3.80
N ALA A 121 15.87 0.08 -4.90
CA ALA A 121 14.69 -0.25 -5.69
C ALA A 121 13.39 -0.24 -4.85
N GLY A 122 12.44 -1.13 -5.10
CA GLY A 122 11.21 -1.23 -4.31
C GLY A 122 10.11 -0.26 -4.74
N GLU A 123 10.21 0.33 -5.92
CA GLU A 123 9.19 1.21 -6.49
C GLU A 123 7.86 0.47 -6.69
N THR A 124 6.74 1.18 -6.54
CA THR A 124 5.45 0.69 -7.02
C THR A 124 5.28 1.09 -8.47
N ILE A 125 5.05 0.10 -9.34
CA ILE A 125 4.90 0.26 -10.79
C ILE A 125 3.43 0.05 -11.13
N PHE A 126 2.84 1.02 -11.81
CA PHE A 126 1.48 0.97 -12.35
C PHE A 126 1.53 0.78 -13.86
N TYR A 127 0.74 -0.14 -14.37
CA TYR A 127 0.67 -0.47 -15.78
C TYR A 127 -0.57 0.13 -16.44
N LYS A 128 -0.52 0.29 -17.75
CA LYS A 128 -1.73 0.52 -18.54
C LYS A 128 -2.59 -0.74 -18.57
N GLU A 129 -3.85 -0.61 -18.97
CA GLU A 129 -4.80 -1.74 -19.09
C GLU A 129 -4.26 -2.92 -19.92
N ASN A 130 -3.36 -2.64 -20.87
CA ASN A 130 -2.72 -3.68 -21.70
C ASN A 130 -1.71 -4.53 -20.94
N MET A 131 -1.39 -4.23 -19.68
CA MET A 131 -0.41 -4.92 -18.81
C MET A 131 1.02 -4.99 -19.37
N LYS A 132 1.34 -4.22 -20.42
CA LYS A 132 2.64 -4.23 -21.11
C LYS A 132 3.42 -2.94 -20.88
N ASP A 133 2.71 -1.83 -20.97
CA ASP A 133 3.33 -0.51 -20.85
C ASP A 133 3.21 0.02 -19.43
N ILE A 134 4.28 0.60 -18.92
CA ILE A 134 4.26 1.33 -17.65
C ILE A 134 3.48 2.63 -17.87
N ASN A 135 2.52 2.88 -16.97
CA ASN A 135 1.78 4.13 -16.92
C ASN A 135 2.43 5.14 -15.97
N PHE A 136 2.78 4.67 -14.78
CA PHE A 136 3.35 5.49 -13.71
C PHE A 136 4.25 4.64 -12.81
N THR A 137 5.27 5.26 -12.26
CA THR A 137 6.14 4.61 -11.25
C THR A 137 6.31 5.55 -10.08
N SER A 138 6.00 5.06 -8.89
CA SER A 138 6.26 5.76 -7.64
C SER A 138 7.50 5.22 -6.97
N SER A 139 8.54 6.06 -6.85
CA SER A 139 9.68 5.75 -6.00
C SER A 139 9.23 5.50 -4.56
N PHE A 140 9.92 4.61 -3.85
CA PHE A 140 9.67 4.41 -2.45
C PHE A 140 10.22 5.59 -1.64
N VAL A 141 9.35 6.54 -1.33
CA VAL A 141 9.67 7.71 -0.49
C VAL A 141 9.03 7.49 0.89
N PRO A 142 9.83 7.36 1.95
CA PRO A 142 9.31 7.16 3.29
C PRO A 142 8.28 8.22 3.70
N GLY A 143 7.10 7.80 4.16
CA GLY A 143 6.01 8.70 4.54
C GLY A 143 5.08 9.14 3.40
N ARG A 144 5.28 8.64 2.19
CA ARG A 144 4.43 8.89 1.02
C ARG A 144 3.13 8.13 1.09
N PHE A 145 2.03 8.81 0.73
CA PHE A 145 0.76 8.20 0.37
C PHE A 145 0.60 8.11 -1.15
N ILE A 146 0.00 7.02 -1.62
CA ILE A 146 -0.46 6.86 -2.99
C ILE A 146 -1.93 6.41 -2.95
N LEU A 147 -2.81 7.16 -3.58
CA LEU A 147 -4.23 6.87 -3.72
C LEU A 147 -4.52 6.48 -5.15
N PHE A 148 -5.22 5.37 -5.37
CA PHE A 148 -5.61 4.90 -6.70
C PHE A 148 -6.81 3.94 -6.64
N GLU A 149 -7.45 3.70 -7.78
CA GLU A 149 -8.58 2.80 -7.97
C GLU A 149 -8.32 1.90 -9.17
N ASP A 150 -8.52 0.59 -9.01
CA ASP A 150 -8.47 -0.45 -10.06
C ASP A 150 -7.29 -0.34 -11.06
N GLU A 151 -6.13 0.08 -10.59
CA GLU A 151 -4.96 0.21 -11.45
C GLU A 151 -4.08 -1.05 -11.36
N PRO A 152 -3.78 -1.72 -12.48
CA PRO A 152 -2.82 -2.83 -12.48
C PRO A 152 -1.46 -2.37 -11.97
N HIS A 153 -0.98 -3.01 -10.92
CA HIS A 153 0.27 -2.61 -10.29
C HIS A 153 1.06 -3.76 -9.72
N THR A 154 2.36 -3.53 -9.52
CA THR A 154 3.30 -4.43 -8.86
C THR A 154 4.37 -3.64 -8.11
N ILE A 155 5.25 -4.35 -7.43
CA ILE A 155 6.41 -3.78 -6.73
C ILE A 155 7.67 -4.28 -7.43
N ARG A 156 8.57 -3.38 -7.81
CA ARG A 156 9.92 -3.78 -8.21
C ARG A 156 10.64 -4.40 -7.02
N PRO A 157 11.27 -5.59 -7.16
CA PRO A 157 12.02 -6.21 -6.08
C PRO A 157 13.05 -5.27 -5.48
N GLN A 158 13.11 -5.21 -4.15
CA GLN A 158 14.14 -4.41 -3.49
C GLN A 158 15.51 -5.10 -3.55
N SER A 159 16.56 -4.29 -3.52
CA SER A 159 17.94 -4.76 -3.50
C SER A 159 18.32 -5.36 -2.14
N PHE A 160 19.26 -6.33 -2.14
CA PHE A 160 19.86 -6.88 -0.92
C PHE A 160 20.64 -5.89 -0.06
N ILE A 161 21.07 -4.78 -0.64
CA ILE A 161 21.81 -3.75 0.11
C ILE A 161 20.91 -2.82 0.92
N GLY A 162 19.59 -2.99 0.77
CA GLY A 162 18.58 -2.23 1.51
C GLY A 162 18.26 -2.84 2.87
N PRO A 163 17.19 -2.36 3.53
CA PRO A 163 16.70 -2.91 4.78
C PRO A 163 16.18 -4.34 4.61
N ALA A 164 16.13 -5.11 5.70
CA ALA A 164 15.64 -6.49 5.69
C ALA A 164 14.20 -6.61 5.18
N TYR A 165 13.38 -5.58 5.36
CA TYR A 165 11.99 -5.55 4.91
C TYR A 165 11.59 -4.17 4.38
N ARG A 166 10.79 -4.18 3.32
CA ARG A 166 10.01 -3.05 2.83
C ARG A 166 8.63 -3.12 3.45
N PHE A 167 8.30 -2.18 4.30
CA PHE A 167 6.98 -2.11 4.95
C PHE A 167 6.06 -1.15 4.21
N THR A 168 4.87 -1.61 3.89
CA THR A 168 3.82 -0.80 3.25
C THR A 168 2.49 -1.08 3.92
N MET A 169 1.75 -0.04 4.28
CA MET A 169 0.34 -0.16 4.60
C MET A 169 -0.46 -0.14 3.30
N ALA A 170 -1.34 -1.10 3.13
CA ALA A 170 -2.36 -1.13 2.08
C ALA A 170 -3.74 -1.05 2.75
N LEU A 171 -4.36 0.11 2.66
CA LEU A 171 -5.70 0.41 3.19
C LEU A 171 -6.70 0.47 2.04
N PHE A 172 -7.84 -0.17 2.22
CA PHE A 172 -8.92 -0.25 1.23
C PHE A 172 -10.18 0.39 1.77
N LEU A 173 -10.77 1.29 0.97
CA LEU A 173 -12.06 1.92 1.25
C LEU A 173 -13.04 1.53 0.14
N GLU A 174 -14.25 1.11 0.52
CA GLU A 174 -15.32 0.68 -0.38
C GLU A 174 -16.60 1.43 -0.05
N LYS A 175 -17.21 2.07 -1.05
CA LYS A 175 -18.53 2.68 -0.91
C LYS A 175 -19.59 1.63 -0.74
N LYS A 176 -20.37 1.71 0.33
CA LYS A 176 -21.53 0.82 0.52
C LYS A 176 -22.53 1.06 -0.62
N LYS A 177 -22.88 -0.03 -1.34
CA LYS A 177 -23.93 0.04 -2.38
C LYS A 177 -25.25 0.51 -1.74
N GLY A 178 -25.67 1.74 -2.01
CA GLY A 178 -26.92 2.30 -1.54
C GLY A 178 -26.87 3.73 -1.01
N GLU A 179 -25.70 4.30 -0.77
CA GLU A 179 -25.54 5.72 -0.42
C GLU A 179 -25.20 6.53 -1.69
N LYS A 180 -26.28 6.92 -2.42
CA LYS A 180 -26.20 7.93 -3.48
C LYS A 180 -26.67 9.28 -2.95
#